data_f3c2ca9da1cfaf1f7bf8ddc2eec4d45f
#
_entry.id   f3c2ca9da1cfaf1f7bf8ddc2eec4d45f
#
_cell.length_a   1.000
_cell.length_b   1.000
_cell.length_c   1.000
_cell.angle_alpha   90.00
_cell.angle_beta   90.00
_cell.angle_gamma   90.00
#
_symmetry.space_group_name_H-M   'P 1'
#
loop_
_entity.id
_entity.type
_entity.pdbx_description
1 polymer ?
#
loop_
_entity_poly.entity_id
_entity_poly.type
_entity_poly.pdbx_seq_one_letter_code
_entity_poly.pdbx_strand_id
1 'polypeptide(L)'
;MSHFSTIRTKIKNKPELIEALQLLQYDVQEDQELINPLNHQHEKVKVDVSIGNDIGFRLNNNGEYELVADIQTWKDPVPPKRFVEKVTQQYARMTVHNQIKEMGFKVEEEWEMDDNTIELTVTRWV
;
A
#
# COMPACT_ATOMS: atom_id res chain seq x y z
N MET A 1 23.03 -8.27 -11.21
CA MET A 1 23.01 -7.05 -10.39
C MET A 1 21.60 -6.78 -9.89
N SER A 2 21.53 -6.31 -8.65
CA SER A 2 20.26 -5.92 -8.04
C SER A 2 19.86 -4.53 -8.51
N HIS A 3 18.60 -4.38 -8.92
CA HIS A 3 18.03 -3.10 -9.29
C HIS A 3 16.65 -2.94 -8.68
N PHE A 4 16.24 -1.70 -8.47
CA PHE A 4 14.87 -1.42 -8.08
C PHE A 4 13.93 -1.75 -9.24
N SER A 5 12.87 -2.47 -8.91
CA SER A 5 11.78 -2.80 -9.82
C SER A 5 10.52 -2.08 -9.38
N THR A 6 9.59 -1.88 -10.29
CA THR A 6 8.32 -1.26 -9.97
C THR A 6 7.17 -2.22 -10.25
N ILE A 7 6.15 -2.17 -9.39
CA ILE A 7 4.88 -2.88 -9.58
C ILE A 7 3.78 -1.85 -9.52
N ARG A 8 2.96 -1.74 -10.57
CA ARG A 8 1.87 -0.78 -10.63
C ARG A 8 0.74 -1.18 -9.69
N THR A 9 0.10 -0.16 -9.12
CA THR A 9 -1.12 -0.33 -8.33
C THR A 9 -2.20 0.62 -8.86
N LYS A 10 -3.40 0.49 -8.31
CA LYS A 10 -4.50 1.43 -8.59
C LYS A 10 -4.72 2.39 -7.42
N ILE A 11 -3.77 2.46 -6.50
CA ILE A 11 -3.84 3.31 -5.32
C ILE A 11 -3.55 4.75 -5.72
N LYS A 12 -4.43 5.69 -5.36
CA LYS A 12 -4.34 7.08 -5.78
C LYS A 12 -4.17 8.06 -4.64
N ASN A 13 -4.56 7.70 -3.42
CA ASN A 13 -4.60 8.63 -2.28
C ASN A 13 -3.56 8.28 -1.24
N LYS A 14 -2.64 9.21 -0.99
CA LYS A 14 -1.54 9.03 -0.06
C LYS A 14 -2.01 8.75 1.38
N PRO A 15 -2.94 9.54 1.96
CA PRO A 15 -3.36 9.30 3.34
C PRO A 15 -3.91 7.89 3.57
N GLU A 16 -4.76 7.41 2.68
CA GLU A 16 -5.33 6.06 2.78
C GLU A 16 -4.29 4.98 2.57
N LEU A 17 -3.29 5.21 1.70
CA LEU A 17 -2.17 4.28 1.53
C LEU A 17 -1.37 4.16 2.83
N ILE A 18 -1.04 5.28 3.46
CA ILE A 18 -0.31 5.29 4.73
C ILE A 18 -1.10 4.56 5.80
N GLU A 19 -2.38 4.87 5.92
CA GLU A 19 -3.25 4.24 6.91
C GLU A 19 -3.36 2.73 6.69
N ALA A 20 -3.49 2.29 5.43
CA ALA A 20 -3.53 0.87 5.09
C ALA A 20 -2.24 0.15 5.52
N LEU A 21 -1.10 0.74 5.24
CA LEU A 21 0.20 0.17 5.63
C LEU A 21 0.34 0.10 7.15
N GLN A 22 -0.08 1.13 7.87
CA GLN A 22 -0.03 1.16 9.33
C GLN A 22 -0.93 0.08 9.94
N LEU A 23 -2.12 -0.13 9.38
CA LEU A 23 -3.03 -1.18 9.83
C LEU A 23 -2.46 -2.58 9.57
N LEU A 24 -1.62 -2.72 8.56
CA LEU A 24 -0.92 -3.96 8.29
C LEU A 24 0.35 -4.13 9.14
N GLN A 25 0.56 -3.23 10.12
CA GLN A 25 1.64 -3.28 11.11
C GLN A 25 3.01 -2.87 10.54
N TYR A 26 3.03 -2.10 9.46
CA TYR A 26 4.27 -1.54 8.94
C TYR A 26 4.56 -0.18 9.55
N ASP A 27 5.84 0.11 9.76
CA ASP A 27 6.32 1.41 10.20
C ASP A 27 6.54 2.28 8.96
N VAL A 28 5.73 3.33 8.82
CA VAL A 28 5.67 4.14 7.60
C VAL A 28 6.40 5.45 7.78
N GLN A 29 7.22 5.81 6.79
CA GLN A 29 7.86 7.12 6.70
C GLN A 29 7.52 7.77 5.37
N GLU A 30 7.51 9.11 5.34
CA GLU A 30 7.19 9.87 4.14
C GLU A 30 8.44 10.54 3.56
N ASP A 31 8.42 10.74 2.25
CA ASP A 31 9.44 11.52 1.53
C ASP A 31 10.86 11.05 1.82
N GLN A 32 11.08 9.76 1.65
CA GLN A 32 12.35 9.11 1.88
C GLN A 32 13.05 8.75 0.57
N GLU A 33 14.30 8.39 0.70
CA GLU A 33 15.12 7.90 -0.39
C GLU A 33 15.46 6.43 -0.12
N LEU A 34 15.09 5.55 -1.05
CA LEU A 34 15.45 4.14 -0.95
C LEU A 34 16.88 3.96 -1.47
N ILE A 35 17.65 3.14 -0.78
CA ILE A 35 19.02 2.82 -1.15
C ILE A 35 19.12 1.32 -1.39
N ASN A 36 19.58 0.93 -2.58
CA ASN A 36 19.76 -0.49 -2.88
C ASN A 36 20.99 -1.02 -2.13
N PRO A 37 20.82 -1.98 -1.20
CA PRO A 37 21.93 -2.44 -0.36
C PRO A 37 22.97 -3.27 -1.11
N LEU A 38 22.61 -3.89 -2.23
CA LEU A 38 23.51 -4.76 -2.99
C LEU A 38 24.14 -4.09 -4.20
N ASN A 39 23.71 -2.88 -4.54
CA ASN A 39 24.24 -2.16 -5.70
C ASN A 39 25.46 -1.34 -5.26
N HIS A 40 26.63 -1.67 -5.81
CA HIS A 40 27.88 -0.96 -5.49
C HIS A 40 27.85 0.54 -5.82
N GLN A 41 26.97 0.93 -6.73
CA GLN A 41 26.76 2.33 -7.09
C GLN A 41 25.79 3.02 -6.14
N HIS A 42 25.25 2.31 -5.18
CA HIS A 42 24.28 2.84 -4.21
C HIS A 42 23.11 3.54 -4.89
N GLU A 43 22.46 2.81 -5.84
CA GLU A 43 21.28 3.33 -6.52
C GLU A 43 20.27 3.86 -5.52
N LYS A 44 19.83 5.10 -5.73
CA LYS A 44 18.90 5.78 -4.85
C LYS A 44 17.65 6.16 -5.63
N VAL A 45 16.49 5.95 -5.02
CA VAL A 45 15.20 6.30 -5.59
C VAL A 45 14.38 7.04 -4.55
N LYS A 46 13.88 8.21 -4.93
CA LYS A 46 12.97 8.98 -4.08
C LYS A 46 11.58 8.36 -4.13
N VAL A 47 10.99 8.18 -2.96
CA VAL A 47 9.64 7.65 -2.83
C VAL A 47 8.81 8.54 -1.93
N ASP A 48 7.51 8.54 -2.15
CA ASP A 48 6.57 9.34 -1.35
C ASP A 48 6.28 8.68 0.00
N VAL A 49 6.27 7.36 0.02
CA VAL A 49 5.99 6.56 1.22
C VAL A 49 6.99 5.42 1.27
N SER A 50 7.55 5.14 2.44
CA SER A 50 8.49 4.01 2.61
C SER A 50 8.16 3.17 3.83
N ILE A 51 8.51 1.89 3.74
CA ILE A 51 8.45 0.94 4.86
C ILE A 51 9.83 0.29 4.97
N GLY A 52 10.75 0.96 5.65
CA GLY A 52 12.15 0.55 5.69
C GLY A 52 12.98 1.26 4.63
N ASN A 53 14.16 0.75 4.35
CA ASN A 53 15.14 1.42 3.48
C ASN A 53 15.10 0.97 2.03
N ASP A 54 14.36 -0.09 1.73
CA ASP A 54 14.42 -0.77 0.44
C ASP A 54 13.04 -1.04 -0.19
N ILE A 55 11.97 -0.63 0.46
CA ILE A 55 10.61 -0.79 -0.04
C ILE A 55 9.87 0.53 0.08
N GLY A 56 9.27 0.99 -1.01
CA GLY A 56 8.50 2.22 -0.98
C GLY A 56 7.44 2.29 -2.07
N PHE A 57 6.68 3.36 -2.03
CA PHE A 57 5.64 3.67 -3.03
C PHE A 57 5.91 5.05 -3.59
N ARG A 58 5.81 5.17 -4.89
CA ARG A 58 6.07 6.42 -5.62
C ARG A 58 4.89 6.73 -6.53
N LEU A 59 4.44 7.97 -6.52
CA LEU A 59 3.37 8.44 -7.41
C LEU A 59 3.91 8.51 -8.84
N ASN A 60 3.21 7.88 -9.78
CA ASN A 60 3.59 7.92 -11.19
C ASN A 60 2.85 9.05 -11.93
N ASN A 61 3.13 9.18 -13.23
CA ASN A 61 2.53 10.23 -14.05
C ASN A 61 1.03 10.06 -14.28
N ASN A 62 0.50 8.88 -14.02
CA ASN A 62 -0.94 8.59 -14.15
C ASN A 62 -1.72 8.90 -12.87
N GLY A 63 -1.05 9.43 -11.84
CA GLY A 63 -1.68 9.70 -10.55
C GLY A 63 -1.92 8.47 -9.70
N GLU A 64 -1.21 7.40 -9.98
CA GLU A 64 -1.29 6.15 -9.23
C GLU A 64 0.05 5.83 -8.59
N TYR A 65 0.01 5.21 -7.41
CA TYR A 65 1.23 4.79 -6.73
C TYR A 65 1.74 3.48 -7.30
N GLU A 66 3.04 3.36 -7.41
CA GLU A 66 3.68 2.10 -7.76
C GLU A 66 4.63 1.68 -6.65
N LEU A 67 4.69 0.38 -6.40
CA LEU A 67 5.65 -0.19 -5.47
C LEU A 67 7.03 -0.11 -6.10
N VAL A 68 8.00 0.32 -5.32
CA VAL A 68 9.42 0.34 -5.71
C VAL A 68 10.18 -0.53 -4.72
N ALA A 69 10.83 -1.57 -5.22
CA ALA A 69 11.59 -2.49 -4.37
C ALA A 69 12.59 -3.27 -5.21
N ASP A 70 13.62 -3.77 -4.56
CA ASP A 70 14.52 -4.74 -5.16
C ASP A 70 14.00 -6.14 -4.84
N ILE A 71 13.58 -6.85 -5.86
CA ILE A 71 12.99 -8.19 -5.70
C ILE A 71 14.02 -9.19 -5.18
N GLN A 72 15.30 -9.02 -5.53
CA GLN A 72 16.36 -9.94 -5.09
C GLN A 72 16.69 -9.79 -3.61
N THR A 73 16.49 -8.60 -3.05
CA THR A 73 16.75 -8.36 -1.62
C THR A 73 15.47 -8.33 -0.78
N TRP A 74 14.35 -8.71 -1.37
CA TRP A 74 13.07 -8.72 -0.69
C TRP A 74 13.09 -9.65 0.51
N LYS A 75 12.88 -9.10 1.70
CA LYS A 75 12.98 -9.82 2.97
C LYS A 75 11.65 -10.06 3.68
N ASP A 76 10.59 -9.37 3.24
CA ASP A 76 9.29 -9.57 3.85
C ASP A 76 8.83 -11.02 3.60
N PRO A 77 8.26 -11.70 4.60
CA PRO A 77 7.76 -13.07 4.42
C PRO A 77 6.66 -13.18 3.37
N VAL A 78 5.96 -12.08 3.08
CA VAL A 78 4.94 -12.04 2.03
C VAL A 78 5.61 -11.64 0.71
N PRO A 79 5.48 -12.43 -0.37
CA PRO A 79 6.08 -12.08 -1.67
C PRO A 79 5.60 -10.74 -2.21
N PRO A 80 6.39 -10.05 -3.05
CA PRO A 80 6.04 -8.70 -3.51
C PRO A 80 4.66 -8.56 -4.12
N LYS A 81 4.28 -9.48 -5.00
CA LYS A 81 2.98 -9.44 -5.65
C LYS A 81 1.84 -9.59 -4.65
N ARG A 82 1.99 -10.51 -3.71
CA ARG A 82 1.02 -10.73 -2.66
C ARG A 82 0.95 -9.55 -1.69
N PHE A 83 2.08 -8.95 -1.41
CA PHE A 83 2.16 -7.75 -0.60
C PHE A 83 1.34 -6.63 -1.23
N VAL A 84 1.49 -6.39 -2.53
CA VAL A 84 0.71 -5.38 -3.25
C VAL A 84 -0.78 -5.69 -3.18
N GLU A 85 -1.17 -6.96 -3.33
CA GLU A 85 -2.58 -7.38 -3.20
C GLU A 85 -3.14 -7.08 -1.82
N LYS A 86 -2.38 -7.36 -0.77
CA LYS A 86 -2.80 -7.09 0.60
C LYS A 86 -2.96 -5.59 0.87
N VAL A 87 -2.01 -4.80 0.43
CA VAL A 87 -2.07 -3.34 0.60
C VAL A 87 -3.25 -2.78 -0.17
N THR A 88 -3.45 -3.23 -1.41
CA THR A 88 -4.56 -2.77 -2.25
C THR A 88 -5.91 -3.12 -1.63
N GLN A 89 -6.06 -4.32 -1.10
CA GLN A 89 -7.29 -4.74 -0.42
C GLN A 89 -7.56 -3.87 0.80
N GLN A 90 -6.55 -3.65 1.64
CA GLN A 90 -6.71 -2.82 2.83
C GLN A 90 -7.01 -1.37 2.47
N TYR A 91 -6.36 -0.85 1.44
CA TYR A 91 -6.62 0.48 0.91
C TYR A 91 -8.08 0.62 0.43
N ALA A 92 -8.56 -0.34 -0.35
CA ALA A 92 -9.93 -0.34 -0.85
C ALA A 92 -10.93 -0.38 0.30
N ARG A 93 -10.67 -1.19 1.31
CA ARG A 93 -11.48 -1.27 2.51
C ARG A 93 -11.56 0.08 3.22
N MET A 94 -10.42 0.74 3.42
CA MET A 94 -10.36 2.05 4.06
C MET A 94 -11.14 3.09 3.29
N THR A 95 -10.99 3.10 1.97
CA THR A 95 -11.69 4.05 1.09
C THR A 95 -13.20 3.88 1.18
N VAL A 96 -13.67 2.64 1.14
CA VAL A 96 -15.11 2.34 1.23
C VAL A 96 -15.66 2.73 2.62
N HIS A 97 -14.94 2.41 3.70
CA HIS A 97 -15.35 2.81 5.04
C HIS A 97 -15.48 4.33 5.17
N ASN A 98 -14.50 5.07 4.64
CA ASN A 98 -14.53 6.53 4.69
C ASN A 98 -15.71 7.10 3.90
N GLN A 99 -16.00 6.55 2.72
CA GLN A 99 -17.14 6.98 1.91
C GLN A 99 -18.47 6.69 2.60
N ILE A 100 -18.62 5.52 3.19
CA ILE A 100 -19.83 5.12 3.92
C ILE A 100 -20.08 6.09 5.08
N LYS A 101 -19.03 6.42 5.81
CA LYS A 101 -19.10 7.36 6.94
C LYS A 101 -19.52 8.77 6.47
N GLU A 102 -18.93 9.25 5.38
CA GLU A 102 -19.28 10.56 4.80
C GLU A 102 -20.74 10.62 4.33
N MET A 103 -21.29 9.50 3.88
CA MET A 103 -22.68 9.41 3.44
C MET A 103 -23.68 9.29 4.60
N GLY A 104 -23.20 9.26 5.85
CA GLY A 104 -24.06 9.17 7.04
C GLY A 104 -24.46 7.75 7.39
N PHE A 105 -23.71 6.76 6.95
CA PHE A 105 -23.93 5.36 7.32
C PHE A 105 -22.84 4.86 8.25
N LYS A 106 -23.12 3.78 8.94
CA LYS A 106 -22.13 3.05 9.72
C LYS A 106 -22.08 1.60 9.23
N VAL A 107 -20.91 0.97 9.37
CA VAL A 107 -20.72 -0.44 9.03
C VAL A 107 -21.21 -1.28 10.22
N GLU A 108 -22.20 -2.14 9.97
CA GLU A 108 -22.72 -3.07 10.99
C GLU A 108 -21.95 -4.37 10.98
N GLU A 109 -21.70 -4.90 9.80
CA GLU A 109 -20.99 -6.15 9.62
C GLU A 109 -20.05 -6.06 8.43
N GLU A 110 -18.95 -6.77 8.52
CA GLU A 110 -17.97 -6.84 7.45
C GLU A 110 -17.38 -8.25 7.43
N TRP A 111 -17.28 -8.83 6.25
CA TRP A 111 -16.58 -10.10 6.11
C TRP A 111 -15.84 -10.18 4.79
N GLU A 112 -14.72 -10.92 4.85
CA GLU A 112 -13.84 -11.14 3.73
C GLU A 112 -14.26 -12.42 3.00
N MET A 113 -14.38 -12.32 1.68
CA MET A 113 -14.77 -13.43 0.82
C MET A 113 -13.52 -14.17 0.33
N ASP A 114 -13.73 -15.39 -0.19
CA ASP A 114 -12.64 -16.25 -0.67
C ASP A 114 -11.85 -15.66 -1.84
N ASP A 115 -12.46 -14.76 -2.61
CA ASP A 115 -11.84 -14.08 -3.75
C ASP A 115 -11.17 -12.75 -3.38
N ASN A 116 -10.90 -12.53 -2.09
CA ASN A 116 -10.33 -11.30 -1.53
C ASN A 116 -11.23 -10.07 -1.62
N THR A 117 -12.51 -10.24 -1.97
CA THR A 117 -13.47 -9.14 -1.86
C THR A 117 -13.96 -9.00 -0.42
N ILE A 118 -14.50 -7.83 -0.11
CA ILE A 118 -15.05 -7.54 1.21
C ILE A 118 -16.50 -7.15 1.03
N GLU A 119 -17.39 -7.80 1.79
CA GLU A 119 -18.80 -7.43 1.83
C GLU A 119 -19.09 -6.66 3.12
N LEU A 120 -19.91 -5.63 2.99
CA LEU A 120 -20.29 -4.77 4.10
C LEU A 120 -21.80 -4.70 4.22
N THR A 121 -22.29 -4.76 5.44
CA THR A 121 -23.67 -4.41 5.76
C THR A 121 -23.65 -3.06 6.48
N VAL A 122 -24.42 -2.10 5.99
CA VAL A 122 -24.41 -0.74 6.51
C VAL A 122 -25.79 -0.33 6.98
N THR A 123 -25.83 0.55 7.99
CA THR A 123 -27.06 1.17 8.48
C THR A 123 -26.85 2.67 8.56
N ARG A 124 -27.97 3.40 8.41
CA ARG A 124 -27.92 4.86 8.52
C ARG A 124 -27.68 5.28 9.97
N TRP A 125 -26.87 6.29 10.19
CA TRP A 125 -26.75 6.94 11.49
C TRP A 125 -28.09 7.60 11.84
N VAL A 126 -28.53 7.36 13.05
CA VAL A 126 -29.79 7.93 13.56
C VAL A 126 -29.50 9.02 14.57
#